data_310c961d06a7c58b166af464fab6a76c
#
_entry.id   310c961d06a7c58b166af464fab6a76c
#
_cell.length_a   1.000
_cell.length_b   1.000
_cell.length_c   1.000
_cell.angle_alpha   90.00
_cell.angle_beta   90.00
_cell.angle_gamma   90.00
#
_symmetry.space_group_name_H-M   'P 1'
#
loop_
_entity.id
_entity.type
_entity.pdbx_description
1 polymer ?
#
loop_
_entity_poly.entity_id
_entity_poly.type
_entity_poly.pdbx_seq_one_letter_code
_entity_poly.pdbx_strand_id
1 'polypeptide(L)'
;MNAPRQGLFASLLIVSFALHTFLLVLATTHQLNENRANQGQLITSQLVTDSLSELEPPNRVSLALLANRYATNPSVASIRILDAKAQVLATGGLTKTREGEVFVRDALQNEKKVGVIEITLIEPSIGEILRTQWLAILFSFIIHG
;
A
#
# COMPACT_ATOMS: atom_id res chain seq x y z
N MET A 1 -14.54 42.17 -32.87
CA MET A 1 -13.19 42.27 -32.30
C MET A 1 -13.01 41.63 -30.95
N ASN A 2 -14.00 40.97 -30.43
CA ASN A 2 -13.87 40.28 -29.14
C ASN A 2 -13.38 38.82 -29.27
N ALA A 3 -13.31 38.26 -30.49
CA ALA A 3 -12.92 36.89 -30.73
C ALA A 3 -11.49 36.52 -30.27
N PRO A 4 -10.44 37.36 -30.46
CA PRO A 4 -9.11 37.02 -29.98
C PRO A 4 -9.00 36.99 -28.45
N ARG A 5 -9.72 37.86 -27.77
CA ARG A 5 -9.76 37.89 -26.29
C ARG A 5 -10.50 36.70 -25.71
N GLN A 6 -11.58 36.27 -26.35
CA GLN A 6 -12.33 35.10 -25.92
C GLN A 6 -11.54 33.81 -26.11
N GLY A 7 -10.79 33.70 -27.22
CA GLY A 7 -9.92 32.57 -27.46
C GLY A 7 -8.77 32.49 -26.46
N LEU A 8 -8.18 33.63 -26.11
CA LEU A 8 -7.09 33.69 -25.13
C LEU A 8 -7.58 33.35 -23.72
N PHE A 9 -8.76 33.82 -23.35
CA PHE A 9 -9.39 33.53 -22.07
C PHE A 9 -9.75 32.03 -21.95
N ALA A 10 -10.31 31.45 -23.00
CA ALA A 10 -10.62 30.03 -23.05
C ALA A 10 -9.35 29.16 -22.95
N SER A 11 -8.27 29.57 -23.63
CA SER A 11 -6.98 28.89 -23.56
C SER A 11 -6.39 28.93 -22.15
N LEU A 12 -6.46 30.07 -21.47
CA LEU A 12 -6.02 30.23 -20.09
C LEU A 12 -6.81 29.35 -19.13
N LEU A 13 -8.12 29.25 -19.31
CA LEU A 13 -8.97 28.37 -18.48
C LEU A 13 -8.63 26.91 -18.67
N ILE A 14 -8.38 26.47 -19.90
CA ILE A 14 -8.02 25.08 -20.21
C ILE A 14 -6.67 24.74 -19.60
N VAL A 15 -5.67 25.62 -19.73
CA VAL A 15 -4.34 25.41 -19.15
C VAL A 15 -4.40 25.37 -17.63
N SER A 16 -5.16 26.28 -17.01
CA SER A 16 -5.37 26.32 -15.57
C SER A 16 -6.05 25.05 -15.05
N PHE A 17 -7.06 24.57 -15.77
CA PHE A 17 -7.77 23.32 -15.42
C PHE A 17 -6.84 22.10 -15.54
N ALA A 18 -6.07 22.02 -16.62
CA ALA A 18 -5.12 20.94 -16.83
C ALA A 18 -4.04 20.91 -15.74
N LEU A 19 -3.51 22.09 -15.39
CA LEU A 19 -2.52 22.23 -14.33
C LEU A 19 -3.09 21.82 -12.97
N HIS A 20 -4.30 22.23 -12.66
CA HIS A 20 -4.98 21.90 -11.43
C HIS A 20 -5.23 20.38 -11.31
N THR A 21 -5.68 19.76 -12.38
CA THR A 21 -5.89 18.31 -12.46
C THR A 21 -4.57 17.57 -12.26
N PHE A 22 -3.49 18.03 -12.89
CA PHE A 22 -2.16 17.43 -12.77
C PHE A 22 -1.65 17.47 -11.34
N LEU A 23 -1.77 18.63 -10.67
CA LEU A 23 -1.38 18.78 -9.27
C LEU A 23 -2.19 17.88 -8.34
N LEU A 24 -3.48 17.75 -8.61
CA LEU A 24 -4.36 16.90 -7.81
C LEU A 24 -4.00 15.42 -7.95
N VAL A 25 -3.67 14.98 -9.16
CA VAL A 25 -3.19 13.61 -9.43
C VAL A 25 -1.89 13.34 -8.70
N LEU A 26 -0.93 14.26 -8.76
CA LEU A 26 0.35 14.12 -8.06
C LEU A 26 0.17 14.05 -6.54
N ALA A 27 -0.65 14.93 -5.97
CA ALA A 27 -0.93 14.96 -4.54
C ALA A 27 -1.62 13.67 -4.07
N THR A 28 -2.59 13.17 -4.81
CA THR A 28 -3.31 11.93 -4.48
C THR A 28 -2.37 10.73 -4.54
N THR A 29 -1.53 10.63 -5.56
CA THR A 29 -0.55 9.54 -5.70
C THR A 29 0.45 9.57 -4.57
N HIS A 30 0.93 10.74 -4.17
CA HIS A 30 1.87 10.89 -3.07
C HIS A 30 1.25 10.47 -1.73
N GLN A 31 0.02 10.88 -1.45
CA GLN A 31 -0.71 10.47 -0.24
C GLN A 31 -0.95 8.96 -0.19
N LEU A 32 -1.31 8.34 -1.30
CA LEU A 32 -1.50 6.90 -1.37
C LEU A 32 -0.21 6.15 -1.06
N ASN A 33 0.93 6.59 -1.58
CA ASN A 33 2.22 5.98 -1.31
C ASN A 33 2.63 6.11 0.15
N GLU A 34 2.45 7.28 0.78
CA GLU A 34 2.72 7.48 2.20
C GLU A 34 1.83 6.62 3.08
N ASN A 35 0.53 6.58 2.80
CA ASN A 35 -0.42 5.78 3.55
C ASN A 35 -0.10 4.28 3.48
N ARG A 36 0.37 3.81 2.34
CA ARG A 36 0.77 2.41 2.15
C ARG A 36 2.02 2.07 2.94
N ALA A 37 3.04 2.92 2.89
CA ALA A 37 4.26 2.73 3.67
C ALA A 37 3.95 2.69 5.16
N ASN A 38 3.14 3.61 5.65
CA ASN A 38 2.73 3.67 7.05
C ASN A 38 1.90 2.43 7.44
N GLN A 39 0.98 2.01 6.59
CA GLN A 39 0.16 0.83 6.81
C GLN A 39 1.01 -0.44 6.84
N GLY A 40 1.94 -0.60 5.92
CA GLY A 40 2.85 -1.73 5.87
C GLY A 40 3.73 -1.83 7.10
N GLN A 41 4.29 -0.71 7.56
CA GLN A 41 5.10 -0.67 8.76
C GLN A 41 4.29 -0.99 10.01
N LEU A 42 3.07 -0.47 10.11
CA LEU A 42 2.18 -0.73 11.23
C LEU A 42 1.79 -2.20 11.31
N ILE A 43 1.38 -2.80 10.22
CA ILE A 43 1.01 -4.21 10.15
C ILE A 43 2.22 -5.08 10.52
N THR A 44 3.39 -4.77 9.97
CA THR A 44 4.62 -5.51 10.26
C THR A 44 4.98 -5.41 11.74
N SER A 45 4.92 -4.23 12.34
CA SER A 45 5.14 -4.01 13.76
C SER A 45 4.20 -4.82 14.64
N GLN A 46 2.93 -4.83 14.32
CA GLN A 46 1.92 -5.58 15.07
C GLN A 46 2.16 -7.07 14.98
N LEU A 47 2.48 -7.56 13.79
CA LEU A 47 2.76 -8.98 13.59
C LEU A 47 4.04 -9.40 14.33
N VAL A 48 5.07 -8.57 14.35
CA VAL A 48 6.29 -8.82 15.15
C VAL A 48 5.90 -8.97 16.62
N THR A 49 5.13 -8.05 17.17
CA THR A 49 4.71 -8.07 18.57
C THR A 49 3.91 -9.33 18.90
N ASP A 50 2.95 -9.69 18.05
CA ASP A 50 2.10 -10.85 18.25
C ASP A 50 2.87 -12.17 18.08
N SER A 51 3.93 -12.19 17.27
CA SER A 51 4.71 -13.37 16.98
C SER A 51 5.80 -13.66 18.02
N LEU A 52 6.22 -12.67 18.80
CA LEU A 52 7.37 -12.79 19.71
C LEU A 52 7.24 -13.96 20.66
N SER A 53 6.08 -14.16 21.27
CA SER A 53 5.84 -15.25 22.22
C SER A 53 5.86 -16.64 21.58
N GLU A 54 5.67 -16.71 20.26
CA GLU A 54 5.58 -17.96 19.49
C GLU A 54 6.86 -18.29 18.73
N LEU A 55 7.85 -17.40 18.76
CA LEU A 55 9.12 -17.58 18.06
C LEU A 55 10.19 -18.30 18.90
N GLU A 56 10.08 -18.27 20.22
CA GLU A 56 11.06 -18.91 21.09
C GLU A 56 10.35 -19.62 22.28
N PRO A 57 10.20 -20.97 22.26
CA PRO A 57 10.51 -21.88 21.15
C PRO A 57 9.53 -21.72 19.98
N PRO A 58 9.96 -22.02 18.74
CA PRO A 58 9.10 -21.79 17.58
C PRO A 58 7.86 -22.70 17.60
N ASN A 59 6.68 -22.08 17.63
CA ASN A 59 5.40 -22.76 17.50
C ASN A 59 4.86 -22.54 16.09
N ARG A 60 5.13 -23.46 15.19
CA ARG A 60 4.76 -23.33 13.77
C ARG A 60 3.28 -23.23 13.54
N VAL A 61 2.47 -23.92 14.35
CA VAL A 61 1.00 -23.90 14.23
C VAL A 61 0.46 -22.52 14.57
N SER A 62 0.88 -21.97 15.70
CA SER A 62 0.45 -20.62 16.11
C SER A 62 0.94 -19.54 15.15
N LEU A 63 2.16 -19.65 14.66
CA LEU A 63 2.72 -18.72 13.68
C LEU A 63 1.97 -18.78 12.35
N ALA A 64 1.59 -19.99 11.89
CA ALA A 64 0.79 -20.16 10.69
C ALA A 64 -0.60 -19.53 10.84
N LEU A 65 -1.22 -19.70 12.00
CA LEU A 65 -2.53 -19.06 12.29
C LEU A 65 -2.41 -17.54 12.28
N LEU A 66 -1.36 -16.99 12.89
CA LEU A 66 -1.10 -15.55 12.88
C LEU A 66 -0.87 -15.03 11.44
N ALA A 67 -0.04 -15.72 10.68
CA ALA A 67 0.25 -15.32 9.29
C ALA A 67 -1.02 -15.32 8.44
N ASN A 68 -1.86 -16.34 8.56
CA ASN A 68 -3.13 -16.40 7.85
C ASN A 68 -4.12 -15.32 8.29
N ARG A 69 -4.15 -15.03 9.60
CA ARG A 69 -5.01 -13.97 10.15
C ARG A 69 -4.64 -12.59 9.59
N TYR A 70 -3.35 -12.25 9.56
CA TYR A 70 -2.87 -10.99 8.99
C TYR A 70 -3.03 -10.95 7.47
N ALA A 71 -2.92 -12.10 6.81
CA ALA A 71 -3.10 -12.21 5.37
C ALA A 71 -4.55 -12.01 4.90
N THR A 72 -5.53 -12.01 5.82
CA THR A 72 -6.92 -11.66 5.49
C THR A 72 -7.08 -10.17 5.18
N ASN A 73 -6.12 -9.33 5.56
CA ASN A 73 -6.13 -7.91 5.20
C ASN A 73 -6.05 -7.77 3.67
N PRO A 74 -7.00 -7.03 3.05
CA PRO A 74 -7.02 -6.89 1.58
C PRO A 74 -5.76 -6.27 0.99
N SER A 75 -5.01 -5.51 1.79
CA SER A 75 -3.76 -4.85 1.34
C SER A 75 -2.56 -5.79 1.35
N VAL A 76 -2.67 -6.96 1.98
CA VAL A 76 -1.56 -7.89 2.14
C VAL A 76 -1.61 -8.97 1.06
N ALA A 77 -0.51 -9.11 0.32
CA ALA A 77 -0.35 -10.17 -0.69
C ALA A 77 0.15 -11.47 -0.05
N SER A 78 1.20 -11.39 0.76
CA SER A 78 1.79 -12.56 1.41
C SER A 78 2.53 -12.18 2.68
N ILE A 79 2.69 -13.15 3.58
CA ILE A 79 3.44 -13.03 4.82
C ILE A 79 4.37 -14.23 4.93
N ARG A 80 5.61 -13.95 5.35
CA ARG A 80 6.59 -14.99 5.69
C ARG A 80 7.16 -14.70 7.06
N ILE A 81 7.15 -15.71 7.90
CA ILE A 81 7.76 -15.67 9.25
C ILE A 81 8.94 -16.63 9.24
N LEU A 82 10.12 -16.08 9.49
CA LEU A 82 11.37 -16.81 9.46
C LEU A 82 11.99 -16.85 10.85
N ASP A 83 12.82 -17.87 11.11
CA ASP A 83 13.62 -17.94 12.35
C ASP A 83 14.87 -17.05 12.23
N ALA A 84 15.69 -17.04 13.29
CA ALA A 84 16.93 -16.26 13.31
C ALA A 84 17.95 -16.71 12.26
N LYS A 85 17.81 -17.93 11.73
CA LYS A 85 18.68 -18.51 10.69
C LYS A 85 18.07 -18.37 9.29
N ALA A 86 17.02 -17.56 9.15
CA ALA A 86 16.31 -17.31 7.89
C ALA A 86 15.60 -18.54 7.32
N GLN A 87 15.25 -19.52 8.16
CA GLN A 87 14.41 -20.64 7.76
C GLN A 87 12.94 -20.27 7.92
N VAL A 88 12.12 -20.59 6.92
CA VAL A 88 10.71 -20.28 6.94
C VAL A 88 9.98 -21.14 7.96
N LEU A 89 9.36 -20.49 8.95
CA LEU A 89 8.55 -21.15 9.98
C LEU A 89 7.08 -21.19 9.60
N ALA A 90 6.57 -20.14 8.97
CA ALA A 90 5.18 -20.05 8.57
C ALA A 90 5.02 -19.09 7.39
N THR A 91 3.99 -19.33 6.60
CA THR A 91 3.59 -18.46 5.49
C THR A 91 2.10 -18.21 5.54
N GLY A 92 1.67 -17.06 5.08
CA GLY A 92 0.25 -16.70 4.96
C GLY A 92 -0.02 -16.01 3.63
N GLY A 93 -1.27 -16.09 3.20
CA GLY A 93 -1.69 -15.50 1.94
C GLY A 93 -1.38 -16.37 0.74
N LEU A 94 -2.14 -16.14 -0.32
CA LEU A 94 -1.91 -16.78 -1.60
C LEU A 94 -1.17 -15.79 -2.49
N THR A 95 -0.29 -16.30 -3.34
CA THR A 95 0.41 -15.51 -4.35
C THR A 95 -0.63 -14.84 -5.24
N LYS A 96 -0.94 -13.59 -4.95
CA LYS A 96 -1.78 -12.78 -5.81
C LYS A 96 -0.89 -12.16 -6.89
N THR A 97 -1.47 -11.92 -8.04
CA THR A 97 -0.78 -11.62 -9.29
C THR A 97 0.03 -10.32 -9.32
N ARG A 98 0.04 -9.52 -8.26
CA ARG A 98 0.81 -8.28 -8.18
C ARG A 98 1.39 -8.12 -6.78
N GLU A 99 2.64 -8.51 -6.67
CA GLU A 99 3.42 -8.25 -5.47
C GLU A 99 3.94 -6.81 -5.52
N GLY A 100 3.65 -6.05 -4.49
CA GLY A 100 4.13 -4.69 -4.33
C GLY A 100 5.33 -4.63 -3.39
N GLU A 101 5.35 -3.62 -2.55
CA GLU A 101 6.46 -3.35 -1.64
C GLU A 101 6.56 -4.40 -0.54
N VAL A 102 7.79 -4.81 -0.24
CA VAL A 102 8.10 -5.79 0.81
C VAL A 102 8.59 -5.06 2.05
N PHE A 103 7.99 -5.34 3.19
CA PHE A 103 8.41 -4.82 4.49
C PHE A 103 9.05 -5.94 5.28
N VAL A 104 10.29 -5.72 5.72
CA VAL A 104 11.06 -6.69 6.50
C VAL A 104 11.40 -6.09 7.85
N ARG A 105 11.16 -6.83 8.91
CA ARG A 105 11.50 -6.40 10.26
C ARG A 105 12.03 -7.56 11.08
N ASP A 106 13.12 -7.32 11.81
CA ASP A 106 13.66 -8.28 12.75
C ASP A 106 12.77 -8.38 13.99
N ALA A 107 12.50 -9.58 14.42
CA ALA A 107 11.84 -9.83 15.71
C ALA A 107 12.91 -9.96 16.79
N LEU A 108 12.88 -9.02 17.73
CA LEU A 108 13.87 -8.98 18.82
C LEU A 108 13.18 -9.28 20.15
N GLN A 109 13.79 -10.18 20.91
CA GLN A 109 13.37 -10.47 22.28
C GLN A 109 14.60 -10.33 23.18
N ASN A 110 14.53 -9.40 24.15
CA ASN A 110 15.64 -9.02 25.02
C ASN A 110 16.91 -8.66 24.22
N GLU A 111 16.72 -7.86 23.17
CA GLU A 111 17.76 -7.41 22.24
C GLU A 111 18.38 -8.52 21.39
N LYS A 112 17.85 -9.72 21.46
CA LYS A 112 18.30 -10.87 20.67
C LYS A 112 17.34 -11.11 19.51
N LYS A 113 17.88 -11.28 18.31
CA LYS A 113 17.11 -11.63 17.13
C LYS A 113 16.59 -13.06 17.23
N VAL A 114 15.27 -13.22 17.30
CA VAL A 114 14.60 -14.51 17.37
C VAL A 114 13.90 -14.90 16.07
N GLY A 115 13.75 -13.94 15.15
CA GLY A 115 13.14 -14.20 13.87
C GLY A 115 13.11 -12.98 12.98
N VAL A 116 12.52 -13.14 11.81
CA VAL A 116 12.31 -12.09 10.81
C VAL A 116 10.89 -12.19 10.28
N ILE A 117 10.23 -11.05 10.16
CA ILE A 117 8.88 -10.97 9.59
C ILE A 117 8.98 -10.25 8.25
N GLU A 118 8.47 -10.87 7.20
CA GLU A 118 8.34 -10.27 5.86
C GLU A 118 6.88 -10.15 5.49
N ILE A 119 6.45 -8.96 5.11
CA ILE A 119 5.11 -8.70 4.62
C ILE A 119 5.21 -8.07 3.24
N THR A 120 4.55 -8.67 2.25
CA THR A 120 4.44 -8.12 0.91
C THR A 120 3.04 -7.52 0.75
N LEU A 121 2.96 -6.24 0.40
CA LEU A 121 1.70 -5.58 0.10
C LEU A 121 1.31 -5.79 -1.35
N ILE A 122 0.01 -5.71 -1.61
CA ILE A 122 -0.51 -5.76 -2.98
C ILE A 122 -0.27 -4.41 -3.63
N GLU A 123 0.31 -4.42 -4.85
CA GLU A 123 0.45 -3.20 -5.64
C GLU A 123 -0.92 -2.77 -6.17
N PRO A 124 -1.33 -1.48 -6.02
CA PRO A 124 -2.59 -1.03 -6.58
C PRO A 124 -2.53 -1.09 -8.10
N SER A 125 -3.60 -1.56 -8.68
CA SER A 125 -3.78 -1.52 -10.12
C SER A 125 -3.81 -0.04 -10.57
N ILE A 126 -2.95 0.33 -11.51
CA ILE A 126 -2.96 1.64 -12.15
C ILE A 126 -4.35 1.93 -12.74
N GLY A 127 -5.02 0.90 -13.24
CA GLY A 127 -6.38 0.97 -13.74
C GLY A 127 -7.41 1.41 -12.71
N GLU A 128 -7.27 0.99 -11.45
CA GLU A 128 -8.17 1.41 -10.36
C GLU A 128 -7.96 2.88 -10.00
N ILE A 129 -6.72 3.32 -9.94
CA ILE A 129 -6.38 4.73 -9.68
C ILE A 129 -6.93 5.62 -10.79
N LEU A 130 -6.70 5.24 -12.05
CA LEU A 130 -7.21 5.96 -13.22
C LEU A 130 -8.75 5.99 -13.25
N ARG A 131 -9.37 4.88 -12.91
CA ARG A 131 -10.84 4.78 -12.87
C ARG A 131 -11.45 5.72 -11.83
N THR A 132 -10.88 5.80 -10.66
CA THR A 132 -11.32 6.71 -9.60
C THR A 132 -11.14 8.17 -10.02
N GLN A 133 -10.04 8.49 -10.68
CA GLN A 133 -9.76 9.83 -11.18
C GLN A 133 -10.68 10.23 -12.34
N TRP A 134 -10.98 9.29 -13.23
CA TRP A 134 -11.93 9.52 -14.33
C TRP A 134 -13.31 9.90 -13.82
N LEU A 135 -13.79 9.22 -12.79
CA LEU A 135 -15.07 9.52 -12.16
C LEU A 135 -15.05 10.91 -11.53
N ALA A 136 -13.97 11.31 -10.88
CA ALA A 136 -13.81 12.66 -10.31
C ALA A 136 -13.81 13.73 -11.40
N ILE A 137 -13.12 13.49 -12.51
CA ILE A 137 -13.06 14.40 -13.65
C ILE A 137 -14.45 14.54 -14.30
N LEU A 138 -15.13 13.42 -14.53
CA LEU A 138 -16.50 13.42 -15.07
C LEU A 138 -17.47 14.16 -14.16
N PHE A 139 -17.37 13.96 -12.86
CA PHE A 139 -18.21 14.62 -11.88
C PHE A 139 -17.97 16.13 -11.87
N SER A 140 -16.72 16.55 -11.96
CA SER A 140 -16.33 17.95 -12.08
C SER A 140 -16.88 18.57 -13.37
N PHE A 141 -16.88 17.82 -14.45
CA PHE A 141 -17.39 18.27 -15.75
C PHE A 141 -18.91 18.49 -15.72
N ILE A 142 -19.65 17.63 -15.03
CA ILE A 142 -21.10 17.72 -14.87
C ILE A 142 -21.47 18.94 -14.02
N ILE A 143 -20.70 19.26 -12.97
CA ILE A 143 -20.96 20.39 -12.09
C ILE A 143 -20.64 21.72 -12.77
N HIS A 144 -19.60 21.79 -13.60
CA HIS A 144 -19.15 23.02 -14.26
C HIS A 144 -19.59 23.13 -15.71
N GLY A 145 -20.16 22.12 -16.27
CA GLY A 145 -20.68 22.09 -17.62
C GLY A 145 -22.10 22.62 -17.68
#